data_13747107b74931a953093c565e2e8829
#
_entry.id   13747107b74931a953093c565e2e8829
#
_cell.length_a   1.000
_cell.length_b   1.000
_cell.length_c   1.000
_cell.angle_alpha   90.00
_cell.angle_beta   90.00
_cell.angle_gamma   90.00
#
_symmetry.space_group_name_H-M   'P 1'
#
loop_
_entity.id
_entity.type
_entity.pdbx_description
1 polymer ?
#
loop_
_entity_poly.entity_id
_entity_poly.type
_entity_poly.pdbx_seq_one_letter_code
_entity_poly.pdbx_strand_id
1 'polypeptide(L)'
;MKTALITGGAVRIGAQIVKTLHENNYRVLVHYHQSKRNAQTLCNELNAKISNSAEMVCANLNSLSEIKKLSSEIESLDLLINNASVFYPTPLSNAMGDDWDNLINVNLKAPYFLATELSNKLSSRNGSIINIVDIHSERPLKNHSIYSISKAGLKMLTLSLAKELAPNVRVNGVSPGSIIWPQNKDLISDNEKRIMLDRIALKRQGKPEDIAETVLFLVESEYITGQIINIDGGRTLYQ
;
A
#
# COMPACT_ATOMS: atom_id res chain seq x y z
N MET A 1 16.03 10.55 -12.91
CA MET A 1 14.79 10.42 -12.09
C MET A 1 15.05 9.40 -11.00
N LYS A 2 14.48 9.58 -9.79
CA LYS A 2 14.41 8.56 -8.74
C LYS A 2 13.45 7.46 -9.18
N THR A 3 13.71 6.21 -8.79
CA THR A 3 12.86 5.06 -9.17
C THR A 3 12.01 4.61 -7.99
N ALA A 4 10.70 4.48 -8.21
CA ALA A 4 9.74 3.99 -7.23
C ALA A 4 9.06 2.69 -7.70
N LEU A 5 9.02 1.67 -6.84
CA LEU A 5 8.18 0.48 -7.02
C LEU A 5 6.88 0.63 -6.22
N ILE A 6 5.73 0.52 -6.88
CA ILE A 6 4.42 0.59 -6.23
C ILE A 6 3.70 -0.74 -6.40
N THR A 7 3.59 -1.53 -5.33
CA THR A 7 2.85 -2.79 -5.38
C THR A 7 1.34 -2.52 -5.47
N GLY A 8 0.63 -3.27 -6.34
CA GLY A 8 -0.78 -3.00 -6.62
C GLY A 8 -1.03 -1.60 -7.22
N GLY A 9 -0.06 -1.07 -7.97
CA GLY A 9 -0.05 0.28 -8.51
C GLY A 9 -1.01 0.54 -9.67
N ALA A 10 -1.67 -0.50 -10.20
CA ALA A 10 -2.47 -0.37 -11.42
C ALA A 10 -3.88 0.24 -11.21
N VAL A 11 -4.41 0.24 -9.99
CA VAL A 11 -5.81 0.60 -9.71
C VAL A 11 -5.97 1.33 -8.37
N ARG A 12 -7.08 2.05 -8.22
CA ARG A 12 -7.54 2.65 -6.96
C ARG A 12 -6.46 3.56 -6.32
N ILE A 13 -6.19 3.39 -5.00
CA ILE A 13 -5.19 4.16 -4.24
C ILE A 13 -3.79 4.02 -4.88
N GLY A 14 -3.41 2.80 -5.27
CA GLY A 14 -2.12 2.55 -5.90
C GLY A 14 -1.92 3.35 -7.20
N ALA A 15 -2.94 3.42 -8.05
CA ALA A 15 -2.86 4.20 -9.28
C ALA A 15 -2.73 5.72 -9.02
N GLN A 16 -3.36 6.21 -7.95
CA GLN A 16 -3.20 7.62 -7.57
C GLN A 16 -1.80 7.89 -7.02
N ILE A 17 -1.26 7.00 -6.18
CA ILE A 17 0.14 7.10 -5.71
C ILE A 17 1.11 7.12 -6.89
N VAL A 18 0.91 6.22 -7.88
CA VAL A 18 1.72 6.19 -9.11
C VAL A 18 1.68 7.53 -9.84
N LYS A 19 0.48 8.11 -10.05
CA LYS A 19 0.30 9.40 -10.73
C LYS A 19 1.00 10.53 -9.97
N THR A 20 0.78 10.62 -8.67
CA THR A 20 1.38 11.66 -7.80
C THR A 20 2.90 11.57 -7.81
N LEU A 21 3.49 10.38 -7.68
CA LEU A 21 4.94 10.20 -7.73
C LEU A 21 5.51 10.54 -9.10
N HIS A 22 4.84 10.13 -10.18
CA HIS A 22 5.26 10.47 -11.55
C HIS A 22 5.25 11.98 -11.79
N GLU A 23 4.24 12.71 -11.35
CA GLU A 23 4.14 14.16 -11.43
C GLU A 23 5.24 14.86 -10.61
N ASN A 24 5.82 14.17 -9.62
CA ASN A 24 6.96 14.62 -8.82
C ASN A 24 8.30 14.00 -9.26
N ASN A 25 8.44 13.74 -10.56
CA ASN A 25 9.67 13.31 -11.23
C ASN A 25 10.22 11.95 -10.78
N TYR A 26 9.36 11.01 -10.40
CA TYR A 26 9.74 9.61 -10.21
C TYR A 26 9.52 8.81 -11.51
N ARG A 27 10.48 7.94 -11.85
CA ARG A 27 10.23 6.79 -12.70
C ARG A 27 9.46 5.77 -11.88
N VAL A 28 8.32 5.29 -12.36
CA VAL A 28 7.43 4.42 -11.63
C VAL A 28 7.40 3.00 -12.19
N LEU A 29 7.66 2.02 -11.36
CA LEU A 29 7.46 0.61 -11.63
C LEU A 29 6.08 0.22 -11.09
N VAL A 30 5.13 0.04 -12.00
CA VAL A 30 3.72 -0.19 -11.69
C VAL A 30 3.50 -1.69 -11.56
N HIS A 31 3.56 -2.21 -10.32
CA HIS A 31 3.31 -3.62 -10.10
C HIS A 31 1.83 -3.94 -10.18
N TYR A 32 1.53 -5.05 -10.85
CA TYR A 32 0.21 -5.67 -10.94
C TYR A 32 0.30 -7.20 -10.86
N HIS A 33 -0.81 -7.86 -10.54
CA HIS A 33 -0.95 -9.32 -10.67
C HIS A 33 -2.01 -9.64 -11.73
N GLN A 34 -3.26 -9.25 -11.52
CA GLN A 34 -4.38 -9.55 -12.45
C GLN A 34 -4.81 -8.35 -13.30
N SER A 35 -4.50 -7.13 -12.87
CA SER A 35 -4.97 -5.89 -13.50
C SER A 35 -4.07 -5.42 -14.67
N LYS A 36 -3.67 -6.34 -15.57
CA LYS A 36 -2.74 -6.06 -16.68
C LYS A 36 -3.21 -4.89 -17.56
N ARG A 37 -4.49 -4.88 -17.94
CA ARG A 37 -5.05 -3.83 -18.80
C ARG A 37 -4.96 -2.45 -18.16
N ASN A 38 -5.28 -2.35 -16.86
CA ASN A 38 -5.19 -1.09 -16.12
C ASN A 38 -3.73 -0.61 -16.01
N ALA A 39 -2.79 -1.52 -15.72
CA ALA A 39 -1.37 -1.19 -15.67
C ALA A 39 -0.87 -0.67 -17.02
N GLN A 40 -1.25 -1.34 -18.12
CA GLN A 40 -0.87 -0.93 -19.47
C GLN A 40 -1.40 0.47 -19.81
N THR A 41 -2.70 0.72 -19.55
CA THR A 41 -3.32 2.03 -19.81
C THR A 41 -2.60 3.11 -19.02
N LEU A 42 -2.38 2.89 -17.71
CA LEU A 42 -1.70 3.85 -16.86
C LEU A 42 -0.27 4.13 -17.31
N CYS A 43 0.52 3.10 -17.62
CA CYS A 43 1.89 3.29 -18.09
C CYS A 43 1.93 4.02 -19.45
N ASN A 44 1.00 3.74 -20.36
CA ASN A 44 0.92 4.44 -21.65
C ASN A 44 0.59 5.94 -21.44
N GLU A 45 -0.36 6.26 -20.54
CA GLU A 45 -0.70 7.65 -20.20
C GLU A 45 0.51 8.41 -19.63
N LEU A 46 1.27 7.77 -18.74
CA LEU A 46 2.43 8.40 -18.12
C LEU A 46 3.60 8.55 -19.10
N ASN A 47 3.87 7.54 -19.91
CA ASN A 47 4.92 7.58 -20.92
C ASN A 47 4.62 8.55 -22.07
N ALA A 48 3.35 8.88 -22.31
CA ALA A 48 2.98 9.95 -23.23
C ALA A 48 3.35 11.34 -22.70
N LYS A 49 3.39 11.51 -21.36
CA LYS A 49 3.84 12.75 -20.70
C LYS A 49 5.37 12.84 -20.64
N ILE A 50 6.02 11.76 -20.18
CA ILE A 50 7.47 11.67 -20.05
C ILE A 50 7.90 10.29 -20.57
N SER A 51 8.66 10.25 -21.65
CA SER A 51 9.10 8.99 -22.26
C SER A 51 9.90 8.11 -21.30
N ASN A 52 9.66 6.81 -21.29
CA ASN A 52 10.34 5.79 -20.47
C ASN A 52 10.28 6.05 -18.94
N SER A 53 9.26 6.73 -18.47
CA SER A 53 9.08 7.09 -17.05
C SER A 53 8.18 6.12 -16.28
N ALA A 54 7.49 5.21 -16.97
CA ALA A 54 6.60 4.23 -16.35
C ALA A 54 6.77 2.85 -17.00
N GLU A 55 6.89 1.82 -16.16
CA GLU A 55 7.06 0.43 -16.58
C GLU A 55 6.12 -0.48 -15.81
N MET A 56 5.56 -1.48 -16.49
CA MET A 56 4.72 -2.51 -15.87
C MET A 56 5.58 -3.64 -15.35
N VAL A 57 5.35 -4.07 -14.10
CA VAL A 57 6.00 -5.26 -13.53
C VAL A 57 4.95 -6.22 -12.97
N CYS A 58 5.02 -7.50 -13.37
CA CYS A 58 4.04 -8.51 -13.01
C CYS A 58 4.63 -9.48 -12.00
N ALA A 59 3.93 -9.72 -10.88
CA ALA A 59 4.29 -10.77 -9.94
C ALA A 59 3.06 -11.18 -9.12
N ASN A 60 3.00 -12.45 -8.73
CA ASN A 60 2.08 -12.94 -7.72
C ASN A 60 2.74 -12.81 -6.32
N LEU A 61 2.28 -11.87 -5.52
CA LEU A 61 2.83 -11.62 -4.18
C LEU A 61 2.53 -12.73 -3.15
N ASN A 62 1.69 -13.71 -3.48
CA ASN A 62 1.61 -14.95 -2.70
C ASN A 62 2.84 -15.86 -2.86
N SER A 63 3.61 -15.67 -3.94
CA SER A 63 4.74 -16.50 -4.32
C SER A 63 6.07 -15.84 -3.95
N LEU A 64 6.80 -16.44 -3.01
CA LEU A 64 8.12 -15.95 -2.63
C LEU A 64 9.13 -16.00 -3.80
N SER A 65 9.02 -16.99 -4.68
CA SER A 65 9.89 -17.09 -5.86
C SER A 65 9.63 -15.94 -6.84
N GLU A 66 8.38 -15.53 -7.03
CA GLU A 66 8.04 -14.38 -7.90
C GLU A 66 8.46 -13.04 -7.27
N ILE A 67 8.36 -12.90 -5.93
CA ILE A 67 8.89 -11.74 -5.21
C ILE A 67 10.41 -11.62 -5.43
N LYS A 68 11.15 -12.72 -5.28
CA LYS A 68 12.61 -12.75 -5.52
C LYS A 68 12.96 -12.43 -6.96
N LYS A 69 12.24 -13.01 -7.92
CA LYS A 69 12.41 -12.70 -9.35
C LYS A 69 12.20 -11.21 -9.63
N LEU A 70 11.04 -10.67 -9.23
CA LEU A 70 10.73 -9.24 -9.36
C LEU A 70 11.85 -8.37 -8.77
N SER A 71 12.28 -8.69 -7.55
CA SER A 71 13.32 -7.92 -6.87
C SER A 71 14.66 -8.00 -7.60
N SER A 72 15.02 -9.14 -8.20
CA SER A 72 16.29 -9.31 -8.94
C SER A 72 16.31 -8.51 -10.25
N GLU A 73 15.17 -8.31 -10.90
CA GLU A 73 15.03 -7.57 -12.16
C GLU A 73 15.12 -6.04 -11.97
N ILE A 74 14.97 -5.52 -10.75
CA ILE A 74 15.11 -4.10 -10.44
C ILE A 74 16.58 -3.77 -10.17
N GLU A 75 17.20 -2.97 -11.04
CA GLU A 75 18.61 -2.61 -10.91
C GLU A 75 18.90 -1.63 -9.75
N SER A 76 18.06 -0.59 -9.63
CA SER A 76 18.17 0.43 -8.57
C SER A 76 16.81 0.87 -8.08
N LEU A 77 16.70 1.23 -6.79
CA LEU A 77 15.44 1.63 -6.20
C LEU A 77 15.65 2.72 -5.15
N ASP A 78 14.91 3.80 -5.26
CA ASP A 78 14.89 4.90 -4.29
C ASP A 78 13.68 4.81 -3.35
N LEU A 79 12.57 4.18 -3.80
CA LEU A 79 11.32 4.14 -3.05
C LEU A 79 10.55 2.83 -3.28
N LEU A 80 10.18 2.17 -2.18
CA LEU A 80 9.25 1.04 -2.18
C LEU A 80 7.93 1.44 -1.53
N ILE A 81 6.81 1.31 -2.26
CA ILE A 81 5.46 1.47 -1.73
C ILE A 81 4.77 0.10 -1.66
N ASN A 82 4.62 -0.43 -0.45
CA ASN A 82 3.84 -1.62 -0.18
C ASN A 82 2.35 -1.25 -0.07
N ASN A 83 1.67 -1.20 -1.23
CA ASN A 83 0.25 -0.86 -1.33
C ASN A 83 -0.63 -2.06 -1.68
N ALA A 84 -0.10 -3.11 -2.33
CA ALA A 84 -0.89 -4.30 -2.64
C ALA A 84 -1.53 -4.90 -1.38
N SER A 85 -2.82 -5.19 -1.45
CA SER A 85 -3.58 -5.78 -0.34
C SER A 85 -4.76 -6.59 -0.85
N VAL A 86 -5.06 -7.68 -0.16
CA VAL A 86 -6.32 -8.40 -0.29
C VAL A 86 -7.20 -8.11 0.92
N PHE A 87 -8.51 -7.96 0.67
CA PHE A 87 -9.50 -7.61 1.69
C PHE A 87 -10.80 -8.33 1.40
N TYR A 88 -11.20 -9.22 2.28
CA TYR A 88 -12.49 -9.91 2.24
C TYR A 88 -12.85 -10.46 3.63
N PRO A 89 -14.15 -10.69 3.92
CA PRO A 89 -14.59 -11.19 5.21
C PRO A 89 -14.15 -12.64 5.44
N THR A 90 -13.70 -12.92 6.66
CA THR A 90 -13.32 -14.25 7.16
C THR A 90 -14.02 -14.50 8.50
N PRO A 91 -15.36 -14.78 8.50
CA PRO A 91 -16.09 -15.10 9.73
C PRO A 91 -15.47 -16.33 10.41
N LEU A 92 -15.34 -16.30 11.73
CA LEU A 92 -14.71 -17.38 12.51
C LEU A 92 -15.33 -18.76 12.25
N SER A 93 -16.62 -18.81 11.93
CA SER A 93 -17.34 -20.05 11.60
C SER A 93 -16.86 -20.70 10.30
N ASN A 94 -16.27 -19.94 9.37
CA ASN A 94 -15.98 -20.39 8.01
C ASN A 94 -14.55 -20.06 7.57
N ALA A 95 -13.72 -19.48 8.43
CA ALA A 95 -12.33 -19.14 8.11
C ALA A 95 -11.52 -20.43 7.90
N MET A 96 -10.80 -20.48 6.77
CA MET A 96 -9.98 -21.63 6.37
C MET A 96 -8.49 -21.29 6.35
N GLY A 97 -7.64 -22.32 6.31
CA GLY A 97 -6.18 -22.14 6.22
C GLY A 97 -5.76 -21.33 4.99
N ASP A 98 -6.41 -21.55 3.85
CA ASP A 98 -6.13 -20.81 2.61
C ASP A 98 -6.45 -19.31 2.73
N ASP A 99 -7.47 -18.94 3.51
CA ASP A 99 -7.77 -17.53 3.80
C ASP A 99 -6.65 -16.87 4.62
N TRP A 100 -6.17 -17.61 5.62
CA TRP A 100 -5.02 -17.18 6.43
C TRP A 100 -3.80 -16.97 5.54
N ASP A 101 -3.43 -17.97 4.75
CA ASP A 101 -2.25 -17.92 3.89
C ASP A 101 -2.34 -16.77 2.88
N ASN A 102 -3.48 -16.62 2.20
CA ASN A 102 -3.65 -15.56 1.22
C ASN A 102 -3.56 -14.15 1.83
N LEU A 103 -4.27 -13.91 2.94
CA LEU A 103 -4.28 -12.60 3.60
C LEU A 103 -2.93 -12.25 4.21
N ILE A 104 -2.27 -13.21 4.88
CA ILE A 104 -0.96 -12.99 5.48
C ILE A 104 0.13 -12.89 4.41
N ASN A 105 0.10 -13.74 3.40
CA ASN A 105 1.12 -13.71 2.35
C ASN A 105 1.14 -12.37 1.61
N VAL A 106 0.00 -11.88 1.16
CA VAL A 106 -0.07 -10.64 0.37
C VAL A 106 0.13 -9.40 1.24
N ASN A 107 -0.56 -9.34 2.42
CA ASN A 107 -0.61 -8.11 3.19
C ASN A 107 0.59 -7.91 4.13
N LEU A 108 1.30 -8.96 4.51
CA LEU A 108 2.37 -8.91 5.49
C LEU A 108 3.67 -9.57 5.01
N LYS A 109 3.62 -10.83 4.56
CA LYS A 109 4.82 -11.58 4.16
C LYS A 109 5.47 -10.96 2.92
N ALA A 110 4.69 -10.57 1.92
CA ALA A 110 5.22 -9.93 0.71
C ALA A 110 5.92 -8.59 1.02
N PRO A 111 5.34 -7.64 1.78
CA PRO A 111 6.06 -6.45 2.25
C PRO A 111 7.39 -6.74 2.95
N TYR A 112 7.41 -7.77 3.82
CA TYR A 112 8.64 -8.18 4.51
C TYR A 112 9.72 -8.61 3.52
N PHE A 113 9.40 -9.54 2.61
CA PHE A 113 10.40 -10.06 1.68
C PHE A 113 10.78 -9.06 0.58
N LEU A 114 9.88 -8.20 0.13
CA LEU A 114 10.24 -7.10 -0.77
C LEU A 114 11.23 -6.13 -0.08
N ALA A 115 10.98 -5.78 1.17
CA ALA A 115 11.90 -4.95 1.94
C ALA A 115 13.27 -5.62 2.10
N THR A 116 13.30 -6.93 2.42
CA THR A 116 14.54 -7.69 2.58
C THR A 116 15.34 -7.78 1.28
N GLU A 117 14.70 -8.20 0.19
CA GLU A 117 15.34 -8.41 -1.12
C GLU A 117 15.83 -7.08 -1.75
N LEU A 118 15.14 -5.97 -1.46
CA LEU A 118 15.44 -4.65 -2.00
C LEU A 118 16.27 -3.76 -1.05
N SER A 119 16.57 -4.22 0.17
CA SER A 119 17.24 -3.43 1.22
C SER A 119 18.55 -2.80 0.76
N ASN A 120 19.43 -3.58 0.12
CA ASN A 120 20.71 -3.09 -0.38
C ASN A 120 20.55 -2.01 -1.47
N LYS A 121 19.56 -2.17 -2.36
CA LYS A 121 19.27 -1.19 -3.42
C LYS A 121 18.75 0.11 -2.84
N LEU A 122 17.84 0.02 -1.86
CA LEU A 122 17.34 1.18 -1.12
C LEU A 122 18.45 1.86 -0.30
N SER A 123 19.27 1.08 0.42
CA SER A 123 20.35 1.62 1.24
C SER A 123 21.40 2.37 0.42
N SER A 124 21.76 1.87 -0.76
CA SER A 124 22.71 2.53 -1.65
C SER A 124 22.21 3.87 -2.20
N ARG A 125 20.92 4.15 -2.06
CA ARG A 125 20.24 5.36 -2.55
C ARG A 125 19.73 6.27 -1.44
N ASN A 126 19.97 5.95 -0.16
CA ASN A 126 19.34 6.59 1.01
C ASN A 126 17.81 6.63 0.83
N GLY A 127 17.26 5.49 0.47
CA GLY A 127 15.89 5.34 0.01
C GLY A 127 14.84 5.36 1.12
N SER A 128 13.60 5.09 0.74
CA SER A 128 12.48 5.03 1.68
C SER A 128 11.53 3.88 1.38
N ILE A 129 10.85 3.39 2.42
CA ILE A 129 9.76 2.41 2.32
C ILE A 129 8.51 3.05 2.92
N ILE A 130 7.39 2.99 2.20
CA ILE A 130 6.07 3.37 2.73
C ILE A 130 5.14 2.15 2.67
N ASN A 131 4.60 1.79 3.82
CA ASN A 131 3.62 0.72 3.96
C ASN A 131 2.20 1.30 4.04
N ILE A 132 1.29 0.87 3.15
CA ILE A 132 -0.13 1.21 3.27
C ILE A 132 -0.77 0.24 4.25
N VAL A 133 -0.88 0.70 5.49
CA VAL A 133 -1.45 -0.03 6.62
C VAL A 133 -2.99 -0.01 6.50
N ASP A 134 -3.69 0.23 7.59
CA ASP A 134 -5.14 0.44 7.69
C ASP A 134 -5.47 0.79 9.14
N ILE A 135 -6.51 1.59 9.40
CA ILE A 135 -7.01 1.88 10.75
C ILE A 135 -7.43 0.61 11.50
N HIS A 136 -7.78 -0.45 10.76
CA HIS A 136 -8.13 -1.75 11.32
C HIS A 136 -6.93 -2.56 11.84
N SER A 137 -5.73 -2.02 11.74
CA SER A 137 -4.54 -2.49 12.47
C SER A 137 -4.62 -2.23 13.98
N GLU A 138 -5.42 -1.26 14.40
CA GLU A 138 -5.64 -0.88 15.80
C GLU A 138 -7.07 -1.16 16.27
N ARG A 139 -8.04 -1.03 15.37
CA ARG A 139 -9.47 -1.22 15.63
C ARG A 139 -10.01 -2.34 14.76
N PRO A 140 -10.06 -3.58 15.27
CA PRO A 140 -10.40 -4.74 14.46
C PRO A 140 -11.80 -4.61 13.83
N LEU A 141 -11.91 -5.04 12.59
CA LEU A 141 -13.17 -5.06 11.87
C LEU A 141 -13.88 -6.41 12.09
N LYS A 142 -15.16 -6.38 12.44
CA LYS A 142 -15.98 -7.59 12.61
C LYS A 142 -15.94 -8.45 11.33
N ASN A 143 -15.83 -9.75 11.49
CA ASN A 143 -15.68 -10.74 10.40
C ASN A 143 -14.42 -10.59 9.52
N HIS A 144 -13.41 -9.83 9.94
CA HIS A 144 -12.17 -9.61 9.21
C HIS A 144 -10.94 -9.79 10.12
N SER A 145 -10.97 -10.79 11.00
CA SER A 145 -9.92 -10.99 12.00
C SER A 145 -8.55 -11.20 11.37
N ILE A 146 -8.43 -12.06 10.35
CA ILE A 146 -7.16 -12.36 9.67
C ILE A 146 -6.62 -11.09 8.97
N TYR A 147 -7.51 -10.33 8.29
CA TYR A 147 -7.12 -9.05 7.70
C TYR A 147 -6.57 -8.08 8.76
N SER A 148 -7.28 -7.89 9.87
CA SER A 148 -6.85 -6.98 10.94
C SER A 148 -5.50 -7.41 11.54
N ILE A 149 -5.29 -8.72 11.74
CA ILE A 149 -4.00 -9.29 12.17
C ILE A 149 -2.91 -8.97 11.16
N SER A 150 -3.16 -9.16 9.84
CA SER A 150 -2.19 -8.87 8.79
C SER A 150 -1.76 -7.39 8.78
N LYS A 151 -2.73 -6.48 8.99
CA LYS A 151 -2.45 -5.03 9.04
C LYS A 151 -1.79 -4.59 10.36
N ALA A 152 -2.12 -5.22 11.48
CA ALA A 152 -1.40 -5.04 12.74
C ALA A 152 0.06 -5.52 12.63
N GLY A 153 0.27 -6.67 11.97
CA GLY A 153 1.59 -7.16 11.62
C GLY A 153 2.37 -6.18 10.73
N LEU A 154 1.72 -5.62 9.70
CA LEU A 154 2.34 -4.63 8.81
C LEU A 154 2.71 -3.32 9.54
N LYS A 155 1.87 -2.89 10.51
CA LYS A 155 2.20 -1.78 11.41
C LYS A 155 3.47 -2.07 12.21
N MET A 156 3.56 -3.23 12.85
CA MET A 156 4.75 -3.63 13.61
C MET A 156 5.96 -3.80 12.69
N LEU A 157 5.79 -4.37 11.49
CA LEU A 157 6.85 -4.48 10.48
C LEU A 157 7.41 -3.10 10.11
N THR A 158 6.57 -2.08 9.96
CA THR A 158 7.00 -0.71 9.69
C THR A 158 7.95 -0.20 10.77
N LEU A 159 7.61 -0.39 12.04
CA LEU A 159 8.43 0.02 13.18
C LEU A 159 9.75 -0.75 13.24
N SER A 160 9.70 -2.07 13.04
CA SER A 160 10.89 -2.94 13.07
C SER A 160 11.86 -2.57 11.96
N LEU A 161 11.38 -2.46 10.72
CA LEU A 161 12.23 -2.10 9.57
C LEU A 161 12.79 -0.68 9.70
N ALA A 162 12.05 0.28 10.27
CA ALA A 162 12.55 1.62 10.53
C ALA A 162 13.77 1.61 11.45
N LYS A 163 13.81 0.69 12.41
CA LYS A 163 14.94 0.52 13.33
C LYS A 163 16.08 -0.26 12.68
N GLU A 164 15.78 -1.31 11.93
CA GLU A 164 16.79 -2.21 11.36
C GLU A 164 17.52 -1.60 10.15
N LEU A 165 16.81 -0.78 9.33
CA LEU A 165 17.36 -0.22 8.11
C LEU A 165 17.95 1.20 8.26
N ALA A 166 17.78 1.82 9.44
CA ALA A 166 18.41 3.09 9.74
C ALA A 166 19.95 2.94 9.81
N PRO A 167 20.73 3.98 9.44
CA PRO A 167 20.30 5.31 9.04
C PRO A 167 19.98 5.46 7.54
N ASN A 168 20.25 4.42 6.72
CA ASN A 168 20.28 4.55 5.27
C ASN A 168 18.89 4.46 4.61
N VAL A 169 17.91 3.83 5.26
CA VAL A 169 16.55 3.72 4.72
C VAL A 169 15.54 4.15 5.77
N ARG A 170 14.66 5.08 5.42
CA ARG A 170 13.53 5.46 6.26
C ARG A 170 12.33 4.57 5.96
N VAL A 171 11.58 4.17 6.99
CA VAL A 171 10.40 3.34 6.84
C VAL A 171 9.24 3.94 7.59
N ASN A 172 8.15 4.27 6.89
CA ASN A 172 6.95 4.85 7.47
C ASN A 172 5.69 4.15 6.97
N GLY A 173 4.55 4.45 7.57
CA GLY A 173 3.25 3.94 7.21
C GLY A 173 2.22 5.03 7.00
N VAL A 174 1.29 4.79 6.09
CA VAL A 174 0.04 5.52 5.96
C VAL A 174 -1.09 4.56 6.31
N SER A 175 -2.01 5.00 7.16
CA SER A 175 -3.13 4.19 7.66
C SER A 175 -4.45 4.81 7.19
N PRO A 176 -4.99 4.35 6.04
CA PRO A 176 -6.23 4.87 5.50
C PRO A 176 -7.44 4.49 6.35
N GLY A 177 -8.42 5.40 6.41
CA GLY A 177 -9.78 5.09 6.81
C GLY A 177 -10.65 4.71 5.61
N SER A 178 -11.89 5.21 5.57
CA SER A 178 -12.81 4.99 4.45
C SER A 178 -12.46 5.92 3.29
N ILE A 179 -11.85 5.37 2.23
CA ILE A 179 -11.36 6.14 1.07
C ILE A 179 -12.21 5.89 -0.18
N ILE A 180 -12.52 4.64 -0.50
CA ILE A 180 -13.26 4.26 -1.69
C ILE A 180 -14.30 3.20 -1.33
N TRP A 181 -15.56 3.44 -1.73
CA TRP A 181 -16.60 2.41 -1.63
C TRP A 181 -16.27 1.19 -2.52
N PRO A 182 -16.70 -0.01 -2.15
CA PRO A 182 -16.66 -1.16 -3.05
C PRO A 182 -17.31 -0.82 -4.40
N GLN A 183 -16.72 -1.32 -5.49
CA GLN A 183 -17.26 -1.08 -6.84
C GLN A 183 -18.65 -1.69 -7.05
N ASN A 184 -18.91 -2.81 -6.38
CA ASN A 184 -20.26 -3.39 -6.38
C ASN A 184 -21.12 -2.61 -5.39
N LYS A 185 -22.09 -1.84 -5.93
CA LYS A 185 -23.00 -0.99 -5.16
C LYS A 185 -23.92 -1.78 -4.22
N ASP A 186 -24.13 -3.07 -4.50
CA ASP A 186 -24.99 -3.94 -3.72
C ASP A 186 -24.33 -4.43 -2.40
N LEU A 187 -23.03 -4.24 -2.25
CA LEU A 187 -22.30 -4.67 -1.04
C LEU A 187 -22.49 -3.77 0.18
N ILE A 188 -22.93 -2.51 -0.01
CA ILE A 188 -23.16 -1.56 1.09
C ILE A 188 -24.37 -0.71 0.74
N SER A 189 -25.41 -0.81 1.54
CA SER A 189 -26.63 0.01 1.43
C SER A 189 -26.37 1.48 1.75
N ASP A 190 -27.23 2.37 1.28
CA ASP A 190 -27.10 3.81 1.56
C ASP A 190 -27.24 4.13 3.07
N ASN A 191 -28.02 3.33 3.80
CA ASN A 191 -28.09 3.46 5.25
C ASN A 191 -26.77 3.08 5.95
N GLU A 192 -26.11 2.00 5.51
CA GLU A 192 -24.79 1.61 6.03
C GLU A 192 -23.72 2.65 5.69
N LYS A 193 -23.75 3.23 4.49
CA LYS A 193 -22.87 4.35 4.12
C LYS A 193 -23.08 5.55 5.05
N ARG A 194 -24.36 5.92 5.32
CA ARG A 194 -24.68 7.01 6.25
C ARG A 194 -24.13 6.74 7.65
N ILE A 195 -24.39 5.56 8.20
CA ILE A 195 -23.88 5.15 9.51
C ILE A 195 -22.35 5.20 9.55
N MET A 196 -21.70 4.79 8.47
CA MET A 196 -20.23 4.85 8.36
C MET A 196 -19.74 6.29 8.34
N LEU A 197 -20.37 7.18 7.56
CA LEU A 197 -20.02 8.60 7.49
C LEU A 197 -20.26 9.32 8.82
N ASP A 198 -21.33 8.95 9.55
CA ASP A 198 -21.61 9.53 10.87
C ASP A 198 -20.51 9.26 11.90
N ARG A 199 -19.75 8.17 11.70
CA ARG A 199 -18.60 7.80 12.53
C ARG A 199 -17.27 8.42 12.07
N ILE A 200 -17.27 9.27 11.07
CA ILE A 200 -16.11 10.04 10.61
C ILE A 200 -16.28 11.48 11.10
N ALA A 201 -15.29 12.03 11.81
CA ALA A 201 -15.40 13.39 12.34
C ALA A 201 -15.63 14.42 11.25
N LEU A 202 -14.97 14.29 10.09
CA LEU A 202 -15.14 15.16 8.94
C LEU A 202 -16.40 14.87 8.12
N LYS A 203 -17.26 13.91 8.51
CA LYS A 203 -18.55 13.57 7.89
C LYS A 203 -18.48 13.30 6.39
N ARG A 204 -17.33 12.95 5.88
CA ARG A 204 -17.12 12.58 4.48
C ARG A 204 -16.12 11.44 4.35
N GLN A 205 -16.19 10.76 3.25
CA GLN A 205 -15.14 9.82 2.81
C GLN A 205 -13.88 10.59 2.39
N GLY A 206 -12.71 10.01 2.59
CA GLY A 206 -11.48 10.49 1.99
C GLY A 206 -11.40 10.16 0.50
N LYS A 207 -10.38 10.66 -0.16
CA LYS A 207 -10.08 10.43 -1.57
C LYS A 207 -8.73 9.75 -1.71
N PRO A 208 -8.47 9.03 -2.83
CA PRO A 208 -7.13 8.47 -3.10
C PRO A 208 -6.02 9.51 -3.07
N GLU A 209 -6.33 10.76 -3.44
CA GLU A 209 -5.41 11.91 -3.39
C GLU A 209 -4.94 12.19 -1.97
N ASP A 210 -5.83 12.14 -0.97
CA ASP A 210 -5.48 12.35 0.44
C ASP A 210 -4.38 11.37 0.90
N ILE A 211 -4.42 10.13 0.40
CA ILE A 211 -3.40 9.11 0.68
C ILE A 211 -2.11 9.38 -0.10
N ALA A 212 -2.22 9.67 -1.38
CA ALA A 212 -1.06 9.87 -2.25
C ALA A 212 -0.23 11.11 -1.85
N GLU A 213 -0.89 12.20 -1.45
CA GLU A 213 -0.24 13.41 -0.91
C GLU A 213 0.49 13.13 0.40
N THR A 214 -0.11 12.31 1.29
CA THR A 214 0.56 11.89 2.54
C THR A 214 1.76 10.99 2.25
N VAL A 215 1.67 10.09 1.28
CA VAL A 215 2.82 9.28 0.83
C VAL A 215 3.94 10.20 0.35
N LEU A 216 3.64 11.17 -0.52
CA LEU A 216 4.63 12.12 -1.03
C LEU A 216 5.27 12.92 0.12
N PHE A 217 4.48 13.45 1.04
CA PHE A 217 4.97 14.15 2.22
C PHE A 217 5.97 13.31 3.03
N LEU A 218 5.66 12.05 3.31
CA LEU A 218 6.57 11.14 4.05
C LEU A 218 7.83 10.80 3.26
N VAL A 219 7.73 10.73 1.94
CA VAL A 219 8.88 10.47 1.05
C VAL A 219 9.83 11.65 1.04
N GLU A 220 9.33 12.88 1.04
CA GLU A 220 10.13 14.10 1.03
C GLU A 220 10.66 14.50 2.42
N SER A 221 10.03 14.02 3.48
CA SER A 221 10.42 14.37 4.86
C SER A 221 11.59 13.52 5.34
N GLU A 222 12.79 14.08 5.29
CA GLU A 222 14.04 13.36 5.57
C GLU A 222 14.25 12.98 7.06
N TYR A 223 13.55 13.61 7.99
CA TYR A 223 13.70 13.37 9.44
C TYR A 223 12.50 12.61 10.04
N ILE A 224 11.74 11.90 9.20
CA ILE A 224 10.61 11.07 9.65
C ILE A 224 10.90 9.61 9.33
N THR A 225 10.98 8.76 10.35
CA THR A 225 11.03 7.30 10.24
C THR A 225 10.29 6.63 11.39
N GLY A 226 9.74 5.45 11.20
CA GLY A 226 8.99 4.71 12.20
C GLY A 226 7.63 5.32 12.54
N GLN A 227 7.07 6.19 11.70
CA GLN A 227 5.77 6.81 11.94
C GLN A 227 4.68 6.17 11.10
N ILE A 228 3.47 6.07 11.67
CA ILE A 228 2.26 5.68 10.95
C ILE A 228 1.25 6.82 11.08
N ILE A 229 0.87 7.41 9.94
CA ILE A 229 -0.07 8.53 9.90
C ILE A 229 -1.45 8.03 9.51
N ASN A 230 -2.44 8.25 10.38
CA ASN A 230 -3.84 7.94 10.08
C ASN A 230 -4.43 9.01 9.17
N ILE A 231 -4.94 8.58 8.01
CA ILE A 231 -5.68 9.42 7.04
C ILE A 231 -7.10 8.89 6.98
N ASP A 232 -7.88 9.23 7.99
CA ASP A 232 -9.18 8.61 8.27
C ASP A 232 -10.32 9.60 8.54
N GLY A 233 -10.07 10.90 8.41
CA GLY A 233 -11.03 11.94 8.71
C GLY A 233 -11.47 11.99 10.18
N GLY A 234 -10.64 11.44 11.08
CA GLY A 234 -10.94 11.35 12.50
C GLY A 234 -11.85 10.16 12.88
N ARG A 235 -11.95 9.13 12.01
CA ARG A 235 -12.76 7.93 12.29
C ARG A 235 -12.28 7.18 13.53
N THR A 236 -10.98 7.13 13.78
CA THR A 236 -10.40 6.46 14.96
C THR A 236 -10.66 7.18 16.28
N LEU A 237 -11.14 8.43 16.26
CA LEU A 237 -11.55 9.17 17.45
C LEU A 237 -12.89 8.69 18.02
N TYR A 238 -13.73 8.04 17.20
CA TYR A 238 -15.03 7.51 17.62
C TYR A 238 -14.90 6.03 18.00
N GLN A 239 -15.62 5.63 19.05
CA GLN A 239 -15.71 4.24 19.51
C GLN A 239 -16.67 3.40 18.67
#